data_8f48e6943a7b6127712999be21099ea7
#
_entry.id   8f48e6943a7b6127712999be21099ea7
#
_cell.length_a   1.000
_cell.length_b   1.000
_cell.length_c   1.000
_cell.angle_alpha   90.00
_cell.angle_beta   90.00
_cell.angle_gamma   90.00
#
_symmetry.space_group_name_H-M   'P 1'
#
loop_
_entity.id
_entity.type
_entity.pdbx_description
1 polymer ?
#
loop_
_entity_poly.entity_id
_entity_poly.type
_entity_poly.pdbx_seq_one_letter_code
_entity_poly.pdbx_strand_id
1 'polypeptide(L)'
;MKLFYFILFLLTTLLLSNECLGQKPGSDLEYTFKRGDFNGIGKWYMGREISYVMGFEGISWLERFDREKEENVSTLIKNMKIKFNDTIADIGAGSGYHVFRLAPLAKKGLIYAVD
;
A
#
# COMPACT_ATOMS: atom_id res chain seq x y z
N MET A 1 -24.67 -5.99 42.55
CA MET A 1 -24.88 -5.14 41.37
C MET A 1 -23.61 -4.80 40.62
N LYS A 2 -22.56 -4.21 41.25
CA LYS A 2 -21.30 -3.84 40.56
C LYS A 2 -20.60 -5.00 39.85
N LEU A 3 -20.54 -6.18 40.49
CA LEU A 3 -19.96 -7.39 39.89
C LEU A 3 -20.71 -7.87 38.65
N PHE A 4 -22.03 -7.76 38.62
CA PHE A 4 -22.85 -8.12 37.48
C PHE A 4 -22.57 -7.23 36.26
N TYR A 5 -22.45 -5.91 36.46
CA TYR A 5 -22.10 -4.97 35.38
C TYR A 5 -20.67 -5.18 34.87
N PHE A 6 -19.74 -5.54 35.77
CA PHE A 6 -18.37 -5.85 35.39
C PHE A 6 -18.29 -7.11 34.50
N ILE A 7 -19.02 -8.17 34.88
CA ILE A 7 -19.10 -9.41 34.11
C ILE A 7 -19.77 -9.16 32.76
N LEU A 8 -20.85 -8.38 32.72
CA LEU A 8 -21.56 -8.02 31.49
C LEU A 8 -20.65 -7.20 30.56
N PHE A 9 -19.90 -6.25 31.10
CA PHE A 9 -18.91 -5.46 30.34
C PHE A 9 -17.78 -6.35 29.77
N LEU A 10 -17.27 -7.28 30.56
CA LEU A 10 -16.25 -8.23 30.11
C LEU A 10 -16.78 -9.15 28.99
N LEU A 11 -18.05 -9.58 29.10
CA LEU A 11 -18.70 -10.43 28.10
C LEU A 11 -18.93 -9.67 26.79
N THR A 12 -19.32 -8.39 26.87
CA THR A 12 -19.53 -7.56 25.67
C THR A 12 -18.20 -7.23 24.96
N THR A 13 -17.11 -7.01 25.70
CA THR A 13 -15.79 -6.80 25.08
C THR A 13 -15.28 -8.08 24.40
N LEU A 14 -15.58 -9.25 24.95
CA LEU A 14 -15.21 -10.54 24.34
C LEU A 14 -16.00 -10.82 23.04
N LEU A 15 -17.24 -10.34 22.95
CA LEU A 15 -18.10 -10.49 21.75
C LEU A 15 -17.77 -9.46 20.65
N LEU A 16 -17.04 -8.39 20.99
CA LEU A 16 -16.64 -7.34 20.06
C LEU A 16 -15.22 -7.55 19.47
N SER A 17 -14.58 -8.65 19.80
CA SER A 17 -13.36 -9.06 19.08
C SER A 17 -13.76 -9.44 17.65
N ASN A 18 -13.93 -8.42 16.79
CA ASN A 18 -13.94 -8.63 15.36
C ASN A 18 -12.58 -9.20 15.00
N GLU A 19 -12.51 -10.51 14.84
CA GLU A 19 -11.37 -11.12 14.18
C GLU A 19 -11.27 -10.45 12.81
N CYS A 20 -10.18 -9.73 12.61
CA CYS A 20 -9.79 -9.30 11.29
C CYS A 20 -9.48 -10.58 10.51
N LEU A 21 -10.52 -11.13 9.87
CA LEU A 21 -10.39 -12.27 8.96
C LEU A 21 -9.60 -11.77 7.76
N GLY A 22 -8.30 -11.77 7.90
CA GLY A 22 -7.41 -11.68 6.75
C GLY A 22 -7.80 -12.77 5.76
N GLN A 23 -7.61 -12.54 4.49
CA GLN A 23 -7.92 -13.53 3.45
C GLN A 23 -7.32 -14.88 3.87
N LYS A 24 -8.17 -15.89 4.06
CA LYS A 24 -7.69 -17.25 4.33
C LYS A 24 -6.73 -17.66 3.20
N PRO A 25 -5.49 -18.00 3.49
CA PRO A 25 -4.65 -18.65 2.50
C PRO A 25 -5.28 -20.05 2.28
N GLY A 26 -5.93 -20.26 1.14
CA GLY A 26 -6.40 -21.61 0.86
C GLY A 26 -7.73 -21.75 0.12
N SER A 27 -8.30 -20.73 -0.50
CA SER A 27 -9.07 -21.02 -1.71
C SER A 27 -8.04 -21.10 -2.84
N ASP A 28 -7.99 -22.22 -3.55
CA ASP A 28 -7.18 -22.34 -4.76
C ASP A 28 -7.41 -21.10 -5.61
N LEU A 29 -6.44 -20.18 -5.58
CA LEU A 29 -6.47 -18.98 -6.39
C LEU A 29 -6.34 -19.46 -7.83
N GLU A 30 -7.47 -19.77 -8.45
CA GLU A 30 -7.49 -20.32 -9.79
C GLU A 30 -7.11 -19.23 -10.79
N TYR A 31 -5.85 -19.23 -11.15
CA TYR A 31 -5.38 -18.46 -12.29
C TYR A 31 -5.80 -19.15 -13.57
N THR A 32 -6.37 -18.39 -14.49
CA THR A 32 -6.62 -18.85 -15.84
C THR A 32 -5.61 -18.26 -16.81
N PHE A 33 -5.31 -18.98 -17.87
CA PHE A 33 -4.34 -18.55 -18.89
C PHE A 33 -5.04 -18.50 -20.24
N LYS A 34 -5.08 -17.33 -20.84
CA LYS A 34 -5.60 -17.09 -22.18
C LYS A 34 -4.99 -15.83 -22.77
N ARG A 35 -4.93 -15.76 -24.09
CA ARG A 35 -4.50 -14.51 -24.75
C ARG A 35 -5.44 -13.37 -24.39
N GLY A 36 -4.88 -12.24 -23.98
CA GLY A 36 -5.59 -11.05 -23.55
C GLY A 36 -5.12 -9.80 -24.27
N ASP A 37 -5.02 -8.70 -23.54
CA ASP A 37 -4.59 -7.40 -24.03
C ASP A 37 -3.09 -7.37 -24.36
N PHE A 38 -2.69 -6.40 -25.21
CA PHE A 38 -1.28 -6.17 -25.55
C PHE A 38 -0.42 -5.86 -24.31
N ASN A 39 -0.99 -5.20 -23.30
CA ASN A 39 -0.33 -4.86 -22.05
C ASN A 39 -0.50 -5.92 -20.95
N GLY A 40 -1.10 -7.06 -21.26
CA GLY A 40 -1.33 -8.15 -20.33
C GLY A 40 -0.33 -9.28 -20.50
N ILE A 41 -0.14 -10.09 -19.44
CA ILE A 41 0.76 -11.25 -19.45
C ILE A 41 0.05 -12.55 -19.82
N GLY A 42 -1.24 -12.49 -20.24
CA GLY A 42 -2.05 -13.67 -20.54
C GLY A 42 -2.46 -14.48 -19.30
N LYS A 43 -2.13 -14.03 -18.10
CA LYS A 43 -2.52 -14.62 -16.82
C LYS A 43 -3.65 -13.83 -16.21
N TRP A 44 -4.71 -14.50 -15.82
CA TRP A 44 -5.95 -13.88 -15.33
C TRP A 44 -6.21 -14.29 -13.88
N TYR A 45 -6.69 -13.36 -13.08
CA TYR A 45 -7.15 -13.57 -11.72
C TYR A 45 -8.51 -12.90 -11.51
N MET A 46 -9.50 -13.64 -11.03
CA MET A 46 -10.87 -13.15 -10.81
C MET A 46 -11.46 -12.40 -12.02
N GLY A 47 -11.21 -12.90 -13.22
CA GLY A 47 -11.74 -12.29 -14.47
C GLY A 47 -10.98 -11.05 -14.96
N ARG A 48 -9.89 -10.63 -14.28
CA ARG A 48 -9.01 -9.54 -14.73
C ARG A 48 -7.67 -10.08 -15.18
N GLU A 49 -7.20 -9.59 -16.30
CA GLU A 49 -5.86 -9.90 -16.78
C GLU A 49 -4.81 -9.16 -15.94
N ILE A 50 -3.75 -9.85 -15.59
CA ILE A 50 -2.59 -9.28 -14.91
C ILE A 50 -1.77 -8.54 -15.96
N SER A 51 -1.51 -7.26 -15.72
CA SER A 51 -0.68 -6.43 -16.59
C SER A 51 0.79 -6.81 -16.51
N TYR A 52 1.57 -6.44 -17.53
CA TYR A 52 3.01 -6.44 -17.43
C TYR A 52 3.48 -5.58 -16.26
N VAL A 53 4.53 -6.05 -15.60
CA VAL A 53 5.22 -5.24 -14.59
C VAL A 53 5.91 -4.08 -15.31
N MET A 54 5.74 -2.87 -14.79
CA MET A 54 6.47 -1.71 -15.29
C MET A 54 7.95 -1.87 -14.91
N GLY A 55 8.80 -2.09 -15.90
CA GLY A 55 10.24 -2.17 -15.72
C GLY A 55 10.87 -0.79 -15.57
N PHE A 56 12.19 -0.76 -15.45
CA PHE A 56 12.97 0.49 -15.30
C PHE A 56 12.80 1.45 -16.50
N GLU A 57 12.42 0.96 -17.67
CA GLU A 57 12.11 1.82 -18.83
C GLU A 57 10.93 2.75 -18.56
N GLY A 58 10.06 2.41 -17.59
CA GLY A 58 8.93 3.25 -17.17
C GLY A 58 9.33 4.44 -16.29
N ILE A 59 10.58 4.56 -15.85
CA ILE A 59 11.03 5.62 -14.93
C ILE A 59 10.77 7.02 -15.50
N SER A 60 11.03 7.24 -16.78
CA SER A 60 10.79 8.54 -17.43
C SER A 60 9.33 8.98 -17.35
N TRP A 61 8.39 8.02 -17.43
CA TRP A 61 6.97 8.29 -17.24
C TRP A 61 6.64 8.56 -15.77
N LEU A 62 7.23 7.82 -14.84
CA LEU A 62 7.04 8.03 -13.40
C LEU A 62 7.58 9.37 -12.93
N GLU A 63 8.61 9.90 -13.58
CA GLU A 63 9.27 11.18 -13.24
C GLU A 63 8.89 12.33 -14.17
N ARG A 64 7.83 12.15 -14.98
CA ARG A 64 7.39 13.18 -15.93
C ARG A 64 7.09 14.53 -15.26
N PHE A 65 7.37 15.61 -15.96
CA PHE A 65 7.21 16.98 -15.47
C PHE A 65 5.76 17.29 -15.01
N ASP A 66 4.76 16.75 -15.71
CA ASP A 66 3.35 17.02 -15.42
C ASP A 66 2.78 16.19 -14.26
N ARG A 67 3.57 15.27 -13.69
CA ARG A 67 3.12 14.41 -12.60
C ARG A 67 2.57 15.18 -11.40
N GLU A 68 3.19 16.31 -11.06
CA GLU A 68 2.71 17.16 -9.96
C GLU A 68 1.31 17.70 -10.22
N LYS A 69 0.99 18.09 -11.47
CA LYS A 69 -0.35 18.58 -11.84
C LYS A 69 -1.40 17.49 -11.81
N GLU A 70 -1.02 16.27 -12.19
CA GLU A 70 -1.93 15.13 -12.32
C GLU A 70 -2.20 14.45 -10.98
N GLU A 71 -1.17 14.28 -10.17
CA GLU A 71 -1.20 13.49 -8.94
C GLU A 71 -1.14 14.33 -7.65
N ASN A 72 -0.76 15.62 -7.74
CA ASN A 72 -0.64 16.55 -6.62
C ASN A 72 0.18 15.99 -5.44
N VAL A 73 1.36 15.47 -5.76
CA VAL A 73 2.25 14.79 -4.82
C VAL A 73 2.66 15.69 -3.65
N SER A 74 2.84 16.99 -3.91
CA SER A 74 3.15 17.97 -2.85
C SER A 74 2.06 18.02 -1.78
N THR A 75 0.79 17.96 -2.17
CA THR A 75 -0.34 17.88 -1.23
C THR A 75 -0.36 16.57 -0.46
N LEU A 76 -0.09 15.45 -1.12
CA LEU A 76 0.04 14.16 -0.46
C LEU A 76 1.10 14.24 0.65
N ILE A 77 2.32 14.64 0.32
CA ILE A 77 3.44 14.73 1.27
C ILE A 77 3.12 15.67 2.43
N LYS A 78 2.53 16.85 2.14
CA LYS A 78 2.10 17.78 3.18
C LYS A 78 1.09 17.18 4.15
N ASN A 79 0.13 16.41 3.63
CA ASN A 79 -0.91 15.76 4.44
C ASN A 79 -0.40 14.59 5.27
N MET A 80 0.72 13.97 4.90
CA MET A 80 1.38 12.93 5.70
C MET A 80 1.90 13.46 7.03
N LYS A 81 2.10 14.78 7.19
CA LYS A 81 2.57 15.43 8.42
C LYS A 81 3.84 14.80 8.99
N ILE A 82 4.79 14.48 8.12
CA ILE A 82 6.05 13.84 8.45
C ILE A 82 6.79 14.65 9.51
N LYS A 83 7.24 13.95 10.55
CA LYS A 83 8.05 14.51 11.62
C LYS A 83 9.53 14.26 11.35
N PHE A 84 10.35 15.10 11.94
CA PHE A 84 11.79 15.13 11.76
C PHE A 84 12.52 13.79 12.09
N ASN A 85 11.94 13.00 13.00
CA ASN A 85 12.48 11.72 13.46
C ASN A 85 11.62 10.50 13.08
N ASP A 86 10.71 10.64 12.13
CA ASP A 86 9.86 9.53 11.71
C ASP A 86 10.67 8.47 10.98
N THR A 87 10.24 7.22 11.16
CA THR A 87 10.68 6.09 10.35
C THR A 87 9.59 5.79 9.32
N ILE A 88 9.97 5.77 8.05
CA ILE A 88 9.07 5.64 6.91
C ILE A 88 9.50 4.44 6.07
N ALA A 89 8.57 3.66 5.58
CA ALA A 89 8.81 2.63 4.56
C ALA A 89 8.06 3.01 3.28
N ASP A 90 8.78 3.10 2.17
CA ASP A 90 8.24 3.25 0.82
C ASP A 90 8.31 1.88 0.14
N ILE A 91 7.16 1.23 0.01
CA ILE A 91 7.04 -0.10 -0.58
C ILE A 91 6.70 0.03 -2.06
N GLY A 92 7.56 -0.50 -2.92
CA GLY A 92 7.53 -0.24 -4.35
C GLY A 92 8.17 1.11 -4.68
N ALA A 93 9.32 1.40 -4.07
CA ALA A 93 9.98 2.70 -4.16
C ALA A 93 10.44 3.06 -5.58
N GLY A 94 10.70 2.07 -6.43
CA GLY A 94 11.15 2.23 -7.80
C GLY A 94 12.37 3.15 -7.88
N SER A 95 12.26 4.24 -8.65
CA SER A 95 13.33 5.24 -8.78
C SER A 95 13.58 6.07 -7.51
N GLY A 96 12.78 5.89 -6.46
CA GLY A 96 12.86 6.69 -5.24
C GLY A 96 12.12 8.03 -5.32
N TYR A 97 11.20 8.18 -6.23
CA TYR A 97 10.47 9.44 -6.45
C TYR A 97 9.89 10.06 -5.17
N HIS A 98 9.27 9.26 -4.31
CA HIS A 98 8.77 9.70 -3.01
C HIS A 98 9.88 9.76 -1.96
N VAL A 99 10.79 8.78 -1.93
CA VAL A 99 11.92 8.72 -0.99
C VAL A 99 12.70 10.03 -0.96
N PHE A 100 13.11 10.54 -2.14
CA PHE A 100 13.88 11.78 -2.24
C PHE A 100 13.09 13.03 -1.82
N ARG A 101 11.79 12.99 -1.83
CA ARG A 101 10.92 14.08 -1.35
C ARG A 101 10.65 13.99 0.15
N LEU A 102 10.65 12.80 0.72
CA LEU A 102 10.43 12.55 2.13
C LEU A 102 11.69 12.73 2.97
N ALA A 103 12.85 12.35 2.44
CA ALA A 103 14.12 12.39 3.15
C ALA A 103 14.46 13.79 3.75
N PRO A 104 14.25 14.91 3.05
CA PRO A 104 14.48 16.24 3.63
C PRO A 104 13.58 16.58 4.83
N LEU A 105 12.45 15.89 4.99
CA LEU A 105 11.50 16.13 6.07
C LEU A 105 11.84 15.29 7.31
N ALA A 106 12.30 14.06 7.14
CA ALA A 106 12.65 13.13 8.20
C ALA A 106 14.17 13.06 8.46
N LYS A 107 14.84 14.22 8.65
CA LYS A 107 16.31 14.36 8.68
C LYS A 107 17.02 13.57 9.78
N LYS A 108 16.34 13.26 10.91
CA LYS A 108 16.85 12.41 12.01
C LYS A 108 16.10 11.09 12.07
N GLY A 109 15.24 10.83 11.12
CA GLY A 109 14.51 9.58 10.97
C GLY A 109 15.24 8.60 10.07
N LEU A 110 14.49 7.62 9.58
CA LEU A 110 14.98 6.60 8.68
C LEU A 110 13.96 6.36 7.58
N ILE A 111 14.43 6.21 6.34
CA ILE A 111 13.56 5.83 5.22
C ILE A 111 14.06 4.51 4.66
N TYR A 112 13.17 3.52 4.63
CA TYR A 112 13.36 2.27 3.93
C TYR A 112 12.75 2.38 2.54
N ALA A 113 13.58 2.33 1.51
CA ALA A 113 13.16 2.18 0.13
C ALA A 113 13.17 0.68 -0.20
N VAL A 114 12.02 0.11 -0.45
CA VAL A 114 11.86 -1.32 -0.74
C VAL A 114 11.27 -1.46 -2.14
N ASP A 115 11.96 -2.20 -3.02
CA ASP A 115 11.54 -2.45 -4.40
C ASP A 115 11.57 -3.94 -4.73
#